data_c6ad567bdd4a9686ef08e615e6d17845
#
_entry.id   c6ad567bdd4a9686ef08e615e6d17845
#
_cell.length_a   1.000
_cell.length_b   1.000
_cell.length_c   1.000
_cell.angle_alpha   90.00
_cell.angle_beta   90.00
_cell.angle_gamma   90.00
#
_symmetry.space_group_name_H-M   'P 1'
#
loop_
_entity.id
_entity.type
_entity.pdbx_description
1 polymer ?
#
loop_
_entity_poly.entity_id
_entity_poly.type
_entity_poly.pdbx_seq_one_letter_code
_entity_poly.pdbx_strand_id
1 'polypeptide(L)'
;MPFPCSRSPLSHVAASRRLLLAGAFCACALAAAPARAQEFALFGGLLAGGGGRSYAWAFDYQEGLGRYAAAGFAWYNEGHIPNHHRDGQAVQLWGRLPLRENRFVISAGVGPYRYFDTVAATEGRGYSNSHGWGMLMSVRAAYYTSHRWLAQLQVNRTQVFSGPNTTSLMFGIGYQLDAPDTPGPRDRAAGRAGRVTANEVTAMLGETILNSRRSPTALGGSLEYRRGIAKYVDWTATYLYEGAKQSVRRNGIASQVWLTRAFLDDKIALSAGAGAYLTLNERDIRGRPGEGDGRVSGIASISASYRFDDRWLARVTWNRVVTRYDRDTDVIQAGLGYRF
;
A
#
# COMPACT_ATOMS: atom_id res chain seq x y z
N MET A 1 -25.17 -46.69 -10.14
CA MET A 1 -25.29 -45.24 -9.81
C MET A 1 -24.36 -44.95 -8.66
N PRO A 2 -23.24 -44.21 -8.81
CA PRO A 2 -22.42 -43.83 -7.69
C PRO A 2 -22.85 -42.43 -7.19
N PHE A 3 -22.93 -42.28 -5.87
CA PHE A 3 -23.26 -41.03 -5.17
C PHE A 3 -22.08 -40.03 -5.26
N PRO A 4 -22.33 -38.74 -5.43
CA PRO A 4 -21.26 -37.74 -5.39
C PRO A 4 -20.83 -37.47 -3.94
N CYS A 5 -19.53 -37.54 -3.69
CA CYS A 5 -18.88 -37.21 -2.44
C CYS A 5 -18.91 -35.66 -2.24
N SER A 6 -19.70 -35.19 -1.26
CA SER A 6 -19.75 -33.77 -0.89
C SER A 6 -18.46 -33.37 -0.15
N ARG A 7 -17.65 -32.51 -0.76
CA ARG A 7 -16.52 -31.89 -0.07
C ARG A 7 -17.03 -30.86 0.95
N SER A 8 -16.65 -31.02 2.19
CA SER A 8 -17.08 -30.16 3.29
C SER A 8 -16.52 -28.73 3.18
N PRO A 9 -17.30 -27.67 3.47
CA PRO A 9 -16.88 -26.25 3.38
C PRO A 9 -15.91 -25.82 4.48
N LEU A 10 -15.52 -26.69 5.42
CA LEU A 10 -14.68 -26.35 6.56
C LEU A 10 -13.18 -26.14 6.25
N SER A 11 -12.71 -26.63 5.11
CA SER A 11 -11.28 -26.51 4.74
C SER A 11 -10.86 -25.10 4.31
N HIS A 12 -11.76 -24.30 3.75
CA HIS A 12 -11.46 -22.93 3.27
C HIS A 12 -11.39 -21.89 4.40
N VAL A 13 -12.15 -22.08 5.49
CA VAL A 13 -12.16 -21.16 6.63
C VAL A 13 -10.87 -21.29 7.47
N ALA A 14 -10.33 -22.51 7.57
CA ALA A 14 -9.09 -22.76 8.32
C ALA A 14 -7.83 -22.20 7.61
N ALA A 15 -7.80 -22.24 6.27
CA ALA A 15 -6.70 -21.68 5.47
C ALA A 15 -6.67 -20.14 5.54
N SER A 16 -7.84 -19.49 5.50
CA SER A 16 -7.96 -18.03 5.60
C SER A 16 -7.55 -17.50 6.97
N ARG A 17 -7.86 -18.21 8.05
CA ARG A 17 -7.43 -17.83 9.41
C ARG A 17 -5.92 -17.95 9.61
N ARG A 18 -5.26 -18.96 9.04
CA ARG A 18 -3.80 -19.14 9.14
C ARG A 18 -3.04 -18.06 8.37
N LEU A 19 -3.54 -17.62 7.21
CA LEU A 19 -2.96 -16.53 6.43
C LEU A 19 -3.10 -15.16 7.10
N LEU A 20 -4.23 -14.88 7.75
CA LEU A 20 -4.44 -13.66 8.53
C LEU A 20 -3.53 -13.60 9.77
N LEU A 21 -3.33 -14.72 10.46
CA LEU A 21 -2.42 -14.83 11.60
C LEU A 21 -0.96 -14.70 11.19
N ALA A 22 -0.55 -15.28 10.05
CA ALA A 22 0.80 -15.13 9.52
C ALA A 22 1.09 -13.69 9.07
N GLY A 23 0.14 -13.00 8.44
CA GLY A 23 0.25 -11.59 8.08
C GLY A 23 0.34 -10.67 9.30
N ALA A 24 -0.45 -10.91 10.33
CA ALA A 24 -0.39 -10.18 11.60
C ALA A 24 0.93 -10.43 12.36
N PHE A 25 1.45 -11.65 12.34
CA PHE A 25 2.73 -12.00 12.98
C PHE A 25 3.92 -11.34 12.28
N CYS A 26 3.95 -11.29 10.93
CA CYS A 26 4.96 -10.55 10.18
C CYS A 26 4.88 -9.03 10.44
N ALA A 27 3.69 -8.45 10.53
CA ALA A 27 3.50 -7.05 10.87
C ALA A 27 3.99 -6.72 12.30
N CYS A 28 3.73 -7.59 13.27
CA CYS A 28 4.21 -7.44 14.65
C CYS A 28 5.73 -7.61 14.76
N ALA A 29 6.34 -8.51 13.98
CA ALA A 29 7.80 -8.70 13.96
C ALA A 29 8.53 -7.48 13.38
N LEU A 30 7.97 -6.83 12.36
CA LEU A 30 8.50 -5.56 11.81
C LEU A 30 8.34 -4.39 12.78
N ALA A 31 7.28 -4.38 13.62
CA ALA A 31 7.06 -3.35 14.62
C ALA A 31 8.03 -3.45 15.82
N ALA A 32 8.53 -4.64 16.12
CA ALA A 32 9.45 -4.89 17.25
C ALA A 32 10.93 -4.62 16.91
N ALA A 33 11.30 -4.54 15.63
CA ALA A 33 12.68 -4.23 15.24
C ALA A 33 13.03 -2.77 15.59
N PRO A 34 14.20 -2.51 16.20
CA PRO A 34 14.65 -1.13 16.42
C PRO A 34 14.81 -0.45 15.05
N ALA A 35 14.18 0.72 14.92
CA ALA A 35 14.19 1.51 13.69
C ALA A 35 15.62 1.75 13.20
N ARG A 36 15.92 1.37 11.97
CA ARG A 36 17.25 1.46 11.35
C ARG A 36 17.08 2.07 9.97
N ALA A 37 18.09 2.78 9.49
CA ALA A 37 18.18 3.42 8.18
C ALA A 37 16.94 3.34 7.31
N GLN A 38 16.21 4.43 7.26
CA GLN A 38 14.90 4.51 6.60
C GLN A 38 15.06 5.29 5.31
N GLU A 39 14.63 4.68 4.22
CA GLU A 39 14.73 5.22 2.88
C GLU A 39 13.35 5.20 2.23
N PHE A 40 12.99 6.30 1.60
CA PHE A 40 11.80 6.41 0.77
C PHE A 40 12.21 6.72 -0.66
N ALA A 41 11.61 6.06 -1.64
CA ALA A 41 11.90 6.28 -3.05
C ALA A 41 10.64 6.26 -3.91
N LEU A 42 10.71 7.01 -5.01
CA LEU A 42 9.75 7.01 -6.10
C LEU A 42 10.40 6.41 -7.32
N PHE A 43 9.74 5.48 -7.95
CA PHE A 43 10.19 4.81 -9.16
C PHE A 43 9.22 5.03 -10.31
N GLY A 44 9.78 5.19 -11.51
CA GLY A 44 9.05 5.18 -12.77
C GLY A 44 9.83 4.41 -13.83
N GLY A 45 9.13 3.77 -14.75
CA GLY A 45 9.81 3.00 -15.78
C GLY A 45 8.89 2.26 -16.73
N LEU A 46 9.45 1.27 -17.38
CA LEU A 46 8.80 0.45 -18.40
C LEU A 46 8.53 -0.95 -17.88
N LEU A 47 7.46 -1.53 -18.34
CA LEU A 47 7.01 -2.87 -17.99
C LEU A 47 6.68 -3.67 -19.24
N ALA A 48 6.97 -4.96 -19.21
CA ALA A 48 6.58 -5.93 -20.23
C ALA A 48 5.96 -7.16 -19.57
N GLY A 49 4.88 -7.68 -20.17
CA GLY A 49 4.19 -8.89 -19.71
C GLY A 49 2.84 -9.06 -20.41
N GLY A 50 2.24 -10.24 -20.30
CA GLY A 50 0.94 -10.52 -20.90
C GLY A 50 0.86 -10.28 -22.42
N GLY A 51 1.98 -10.38 -23.14
CA GLY A 51 2.05 -10.10 -24.59
C GLY A 51 2.11 -8.62 -24.94
N GLY A 52 2.26 -7.69 -23.97
CA GLY A 52 2.32 -6.26 -24.19
C GLY A 52 3.37 -5.52 -23.39
N ARG A 53 3.41 -4.21 -23.58
CA ARG A 53 4.29 -3.27 -22.85
C ARG A 53 3.44 -2.17 -22.23
N SER A 54 3.90 -1.66 -21.08
CA SER A 54 3.27 -0.56 -20.36
C SER A 54 4.31 0.26 -19.62
N TYR A 55 3.86 1.29 -18.90
CA TYR A 55 4.63 1.96 -17.87
C TYR A 55 4.50 1.19 -16.55
N ALA A 56 5.40 1.47 -15.62
CA ALA A 56 5.26 1.08 -14.22
C ALA A 56 5.72 2.22 -13.32
N TRP A 57 5.16 2.30 -12.11
CA TRP A 57 5.66 3.20 -11.07
C TRP A 57 5.49 2.57 -9.69
N ALA A 58 6.27 3.04 -8.72
CA ALA A 58 6.16 2.55 -7.35
C ALA A 58 6.50 3.63 -6.33
N PHE A 59 5.86 3.53 -5.15
CA PHE A 59 6.37 4.06 -3.89
C PHE A 59 7.07 2.93 -3.16
N ASP A 60 8.27 3.17 -2.70
CA ASP A 60 9.06 2.17 -1.99
C ASP A 60 9.57 2.76 -0.68
N TYR A 61 9.41 2.03 0.41
CA TYR A 61 9.96 2.34 1.70
C TYR A 61 10.84 1.18 2.15
N GLN A 62 12.06 1.46 2.58
CA GLN A 62 12.96 0.45 3.12
C GLN A 62 13.44 0.81 4.52
N GLU A 63 13.53 -0.19 5.37
CA GLU A 63 14.11 -0.13 6.70
C GLU A 63 15.28 -1.11 6.80
N GLY A 64 16.46 -0.61 7.16
CA GLY A 64 17.66 -1.42 7.34
C GLY A 64 17.53 -2.32 8.57
N LEU A 65 17.77 -3.62 8.40
CA LEU A 65 17.82 -4.62 9.48
C LEU A 65 19.27 -4.94 9.90
N GLY A 66 20.24 -4.25 9.32
CA GLY A 66 21.66 -4.40 9.49
C GLY A 66 22.39 -4.01 8.21
N ARG A 67 23.72 -4.13 8.21
CA ARG A 67 24.57 -3.75 7.07
C ARG A 67 24.15 -4.43 5.77
N TYR A 68 23.81 -5.72 5.85
CA TYR A 68 23.57 -6.58 4.69
C TYR A 68 22.12 -6.94 4.47
N ALA A 69 21.19 -6.45 5.30
CA ALA A 69 19.78 -6.79 5.20
C ALA A 69 18.88 -5.58 5.36
N ALA A 70 17.71 -5.61 4.71
CA ALA A 70 16.64 -4.64 4.87
C ALA A 70 15.26 -5.32 4.73
N ALA A 71 14.22 -4.68 5.31
CA ALA A 71 12.83 -4.95 4.99
C ALA A 71 12.26 -3.77 4.22
N GLY A 72 11.37 -4.04 3.28
CA GLY A 72 10.74 -3.00 2.46
C GLY A 72 9.26 -3.19 2.31
N PHE A 73 8.57 -2.09 2.10
CA PHE A 73 7.17 -2.04 1.65
C PHE A 73 7.12 -1.28 0.33
N ALA A 74 6.45 -1.83 -0.66
CA ALA A 74 6.23 -1.16 -1.93
C ALA A 74 4.74 -1.12 -2.28
N TRP A 75 4.27 0.03 -2.75
CA TRP A 75 3.06 0.12 -3.56
C TRP A 75 3.49 0.20 -5.01
N TYR A 76 3.18 -0.84 -5.77
CA TYR A 76 3.67 -1.05 -7.12
C TYR A 76 2.52 -1.08 -8.11
N ASN A 77 2.56 -0.18 -9.11
CA ASN A 77 1.59 -0.11 -10.20
C ASN A 77 2.22 -0.68 -11.47
N GLU A 78 1.57 -1.65 -12.07
CA GLU A 78 2.00 -2.34 -13.29
C GLU A 78 1.39 -1.76 -14.57
N GLY A 79 0.75 -0.58 -14.46
CA GLY A 79 0.16 0.13 -15.59
C GLY A 79 -0.92 -0.66 -16.31
N HIS A 80 -0.96 -0.52 -17.63
CA HIS A 80 -1.97 -1.12 -18.49
C HIS A 80 -1.34 -2.14 -19.45
N ILE A 81 -1.26 -3.39 -19.05
CA ILE A 81 -0.96 -4.50 -19.99
C ILE A 81 -2.27 -4.95 -20.67
N PRO A 82 -2.22 -5.66 -21.82
CA PRO A 82 -3.43 -6.02 -22.54
C PRO A 82 -4.53 -6.63 -21.67
N ASN A 83 -5.69 -5.98 -21.62
CA ASN A 83 -6.87 -6.33 -20.82
C ASN A 83 -6.72 -6.27 -19.30
N HIS A 84 -5.60 -5.79 -18.76
CA HIS A 84 -5.32 -5.72 -17.32
C HIS A 84 -4.85 -4.33 -16.91
N HIS A 85 -5.35 -3.84 -15.79
CA HIS A 85 -4.79 -2.72 -15.06
C HIS A 85 -4.53 -3.18 -13.64
N ARG A 86 -3.25 -3.44 -13.33
CA ARG A 86 -2.87 -4.07 -12.08
C ARG A 86 -1.95 -3.18 -11.26
N ASP A 87 -2.23 -3.14 -9.98
CA ASP A 87 -1.36 -2.58 -8.96
C ASP A 87 -1.44 -3.43 -7.68
N GLY A 88 -0.59 -3.16 -6.72
CA GLY A 88 -0.62 -3.91 -5.47
C GLY A 88 0.43 -3.48 -4.47
N GLN A 89 0.47 -4.22 -3.37
CA GLN A 89 1.37 -3.98 -2.26
C GLN A 89 2.28 -5.19 -2.07
N ALA A 90 3.56 -4.92 -1.85
CA ALA A 90 4.54 -5.94 -1.53
C ALA A 90 5.24 -5.64 -0.21
N VAL A 91 5.54 -6.68 0.53
CA VAL A 91 6.51 -6.64 1.63
C VAL A 91 7.67 -7.52 1.23
N GLN A 92 8.87 -6.94 1.17
CA GLN A 92 10.06 -7.65 0.68
C GLN A 92 11.16 -7.69 1.74
N LEU A 93 11.88 -8.80 1.79
CA LEU A 93 13.17 -8.90 2.44
C LEU A 93 14.27 -8.71 1.39
N TRP A 94 15.28 -7.91 1.73
CA TRP A 94 16.35 -7.51 0.87
C TRP A 94 17.69 -7.93 1.43
N GLY A 95 18.52 -8.58 0.60
CA GLY A 95 19.96 -8.70 0.81
C GLY A 95 20.66 -7.52 0.14
N ARG A 96 21.64 -6.91 0.81
CA ARG A 96 22.39 -5.73 0.35
C ARG A 96 23.88 -6.02 0.31
N LEU A 97 24.55 -5.63 -0.76
CA LEU A 97 26.00 -5.70 -0.93
C LEU A 97 26.55 -4.27 -1.11
N PRO A 98 27.02 -3.61 -0.03
CA PRO A 98 27.64 -2.30 -0.13
C PRO A 98 29.04 -2.41 -0.80
N LEU A 99 29.30 -1.50 -1.73
CA LEU A 99 30.53 -1.38 -2.50
C LEU A 99 31.06 0.06 -2.41
N ARG A 100 32.35 0.28 -2.73
CA ARG A 100 32.97 1.60 -2.83
C ARG A 100 32.61 2.50 -1.64
N GLU A 101 33.08 2.11 -0.45
CA GLU A 101 32.85 2.90 0.78
C GLU A 101 31.33 3.14 1.08
N ASN A 102 30.47 2.15 0.76
CA ASN A 102 29.02 2.18 0.93
C ASN A 102 28.27 3.17 0.01
N ARG A 103 28.93 3.86 -0.91
CA ARG A 103 28.24 4.78 -1.84
C ARG A 103 27.47 4.06 -2.95
N PHE A 104 27.90 2.88 -3.31
CA PHE A 104 27.23 2.06 -4.30
C PHE A 104 26.75 0.74 -3.67
N VAL A 105 25.48 0.41 -3.83
CA VAL A 105 24.88 -0.78 -3.22
C VAL A 105 24.12 -1.57 -4.27
N ILE A 106 24.44 -2.87 -4.36
CA ILE A 106 23.61 -3.83 -5.12
C ILE A 106 22.74 -4.56 -4.11
N SER A 107 21.47 -4.73 -4.42
CA SER A 107 20.52 -5.40 -3.56
C SER A 107 19.63 -6.36 -4.34
N ALA A 108 19.23 -7.45 -3.70
CA ALA A 108 18.21 -8.35 -4.21
C ALA A 108 17.12 -8.51 -3.16
N GLY A 109 15.86 -8.41 -3.58
CA GLY A 109 14.70 -8.46 -2.71
C GLY A 109 13.67 -9.45 -3.20
N VAL A 110 12.96 -10.09 -2.27
CA VAL A 110 11.86 -11.00 -2.56
C VAL A 110 10.81 -10.92 -1.47
N GLY A 111 9.54 -11.06 -1.86
CA GLY A 111 8.46 -11.09 -0.90
C GLY A 111 7.08 -11.25 -1.49
N PRO A 112 6.07 -11.50 -0.65
CA PRO A 112 4.68 -11.63 -1.08
C PRO A 112 4.17 -10.32 -1.69
N TYR A 113 3.38 -10.46 -2.74
CA TYR A 113 2.74 -9.39 -3.48
C TYR A 113 1.23 -9.61 -3.48
N ARG A 114 0.48 -8.70 -2.86
CA ARG A 114 -0.99 -8.65 -2.91
C ARG A 114 -1.39 -7.73 -4.04
N TYR A 115 -1.96 -8.25 -5.11
CA TYR A 115 -2.37 -7.46 -6.25
C TYR A 115 -3.89 -7.25 -6.33
N PHE A 116 -4.25 -6.17 -7.00
CA PHE A 116 -5.59 -5.77 -7.41
C PHE A 116 -5.56 -5.53 -8.92
N ASP A 117 -6.41 -6.21 -9.66
CA ASP A 117 -6.38 -6.24 -11.12
C ASP A 117 -7.76 -5.95 -11.70
N THR A 118 -7.90 -4.84 -12.39
CA THR A 118 -9.10 -4.54 -13.16
C THR A 118 -8.96 -5.17 -14.53
N VAL A 119 -9.71 -6.24 -14.76
CA VAL A 119 -9.67 -7.02 -15.98
C VAL A 119 -10.79 -6.60 -16.91
N ALA A 120 -10.46 -6.21 -18.15
CA ALA A 120 -11.45 -5.94 -19.19
C ALA A 120 -12.10 -7.26 -19.62
N ALA A 121 -13.42 -7.32 -19.59
CA ALA A 121 -14.14 -8.50 -20.04
C ALA A 121 -13.99 -8.66 -21.57
N THR A 122 -13.74 -9.88 -22.00
CA THR A 122 -13.82 -10.30 -23.40
C THR A 122 -15.26 -10.09 -23.88
N GLU A 123 -15.48 -9.63 -25.12
CA GLU A 123 -16.79 -9.44 -25.73
C GLU A 123 -17.66 -8.29 -25.21
N GLY A 124 -17.06 -7.23 -24.69
CA GLY A 124 -17.81 -6.00 -24.33
C GLY A 124 -18.68 -6.06 -23.07
N ARG A 125 -18.56 -7.09 -22.29
CA ARG A 125 -19.35 -7.31 -21.04
C ARG A 125 -18.73 -6.67 -19.80
N GLY A 126 -18.42 -5.37 -19.84
CA GLY A 126 -18.00 -4.66 -18.63
C GLY A 126 -16.56 -4.93 -18.21
N TYR A 127 -16.33 -5.06 -16.91
CA TYR A 127 -15.03 -5.31 -16.28
C TYR A 127 -15.25 -6.16 -15.02
N SER A 128 -14.17 -6.75 -14.49
CA SER A 128 -14.14 -7.38 -13.17
C SER A 128 -12.94 -6.91 -12.37
N ASN A 129 -13.08 -6.83 -11.03
CA ASN A 129 -11.99 -6.58 -10.11
C ASN A 129 -11.51 -7.91 -9.53
N SER A 130 -10.33 -8.35 -9.96
CA SER A 130 -9.68 -9.57 -9.48
C SER A 130 -8.65 -9.25 -8.41
N HIS A 131 -8.62 -10.03 -7.35
CA HIS A 131 -7.71 -9.85 -6.25
C HIS A 131 -6.92 -11.14 -5.99
N GLY A 132 -5.61 -11.06 -5.99
CA GLY A 132 -4.81 -12.25 -5.84
C GLY A 132 -3.48 -12.03 -5.12
N TRP A 133 -2.72 -13.10 -5.06
CA TRP A 133 -1.39 -13.11 -4.49
C TRP A 133 -0.37 -13.52 -5.53
N GLY A 134 0.86 -13.09 -5.30
CA GLY A 134 2.03 -13.47 -6.07
C GLY A 134 3.29 -13.20 -5.28
N MET A 135 4.40 -13.23 -5.99
CA MET A 135 5.74 -12.90 -5.50
C MET A 135 6.29 -11.73 -6.30
N LEU A 136 6.89 -10.76 -5.62
CA LEU A 136 7.69 -9.70 -6.22
C LEU A 136 9.16 -10.01 -5.94
N MET A 137 9.95 -10.19 -6.99
CA MET A 137 11.39 -10.36 -6.96
C MET A 137 12.04 -9.15 -7.60
N SER A 138 13.04 -8.58 -6.95
CA SER A 138 13.67 -7.32 -7.37
C SER A 138 15.18 -7.39 -7.27
N VAL A 139 15.87 -6.77 -8.23
CA VAL A 139 17.30 -6.47 -8.16
C VAL A 139 17.47 -4.98 -8.32
N ARG A 140 18.27 -4.35 -7.45
CA ARG A 140 18.45 -2.89 -7.40
C ARG A 140 19.91 -2.53 -7.32
N ALA A 141 20.31 -1.55 -8.10
CA ALA A 141 21.56 -0.81 -7.94
C ALA A 141 21.22 0.60 -7.41
N ALA A 142 21.84 1.02 -6.33
CA ALA A 142 21.62 2.31 -5.70
C ALA A 142 22.95 3.07 -5.53
N TYR A 143 22.94 4.36 -5.87
CA TYR A 143 24.02 5.30 -5.61
C TYR A 143 23.60 6.31 -4.54
N TYR A 144 24.35 6.41 -3.47
CA TYR A 144 24.11 7.30 -2.34
C TYR A 144 24.93 8.57 -2.46
N THR A 145 24.27 9.71 -2.52
CA THR A 145 24.93 11.02 -2.50
C THR A 145 25.32 11.44 -1.08
N SER A 146 26.14 12.49 -0.95
CA SER A 146 26.45 13.09 0.35
C SER A 146 25.28 13.86 0.98
N HIS A 147 24.21 14.13 0.23
CA HIS A 147 23.08 14.97 0.63
C HIS A 147 21.77 14.19 0.86
N ARG A 148 21.86 12.93 1.31
CA ARG A 148 20.72 12.03 1.57
C ARG A 148 19.95 11.53 0.34
N TRP A 149 20.23 12.03 -0.86
CA TRP A 149 19.57 11.60 -2.07
C TRP A 149 20.17 10.30 -2.59
N LEU A 150 19.30 9.49 -3.19
CA LEU A 150 19.68 8.25 -3.86
C LEU A 150 19.21 8.29 -5.31
N ALA A 151 20.08 7.83 -6.22
CA ALA A 151 19.70 7.45 -7.57
C ALA A 151 19.68 5.92 -7.64
N GLN A 152 18.60 5.35 -8.20
CA GLN A 152 18.39 3.92 -8.16
C GLN A 152 17.95 3.39 -9.53
N LEU A 153 18.43 2.21 -9.89
CA LEU A 153 17.96 1.43 -11.03
C LEU A 153 17.47 0.09 -10.51
N GLN A 154 16.25 -0.31 -10.88
CA GLN A 154 15.62 -1.51 -10.37
C GLN A 154 14.97 -2.33 -11.48
N VAL A 155 15.21 -3.63 -11.45
CA VAL A 155 14.46 -4.61 -12.23
C VAL A 155 13.55 -5.37 -11.28
N ASN A 156 12.27 -5.48 -11.65
CA ASN A 156 11.29 -6.29 -10.93
C ASN A 156 10.80 -7.42 -11.81
N ARG A 157 10.58 -8.57 -11.20
CA ARG A 157 9.83 -9.68 -11.76
C ARG A 157 8.64 -9.97 -10.85
N THR A 158 7.43 -9.78 -11.38
CA THR A 158 6.19 -10.16 -10.70
C THR A 158 5.75 -11.52 -11.20
N GLN A 159 5.60 -12.46 -10.27
CA GLN A 159 5.05 -13.77 -10.55
C GLN A 159 3.75 -13.93 -9.75
N VAL A 160 2.63 -14.00 -10.45
CA VAL A 160 1.30 -14.10 -9.84
C VAL A 160 0.72 -15.48 -9.98
N PHE A 161 -0.14 -15.89 -9.04
CA PHE A 161 -0.78 -17.20 -9.10
C PHE A 161 -1.92 -17.26 -10.12
N SER A 162 -2.47 -16.12 -10.50
CA SER A 162 -3.50 -16.01 -11.53
C SER A 162 -3.30 -14.72 -12.32
N GLY A 163 -3.23 -14.81 -13.63
CA GLY A 163 -3.00 -13.69 -14.53
C GLY A 163 -1.58 -13.66 -15.12
N PRO A 164 -1.25 -12.61 -15.90
CA PRO A 164 0.05 -12.52 -16.58
C PRO A 164 1.18 -12.14 -15.62
N ASN A 165 2.33 -12.80 -15.81
CA ASN A 165 3.58 -12.41 -15.15
C ASN A 165 4.21 -11.22 -15.88
N THR A 166 4.85 -10.32 -15.14
CA THR A 166 5.45 -9.12 -15.69
C THR A 166 6.90 -8.93 -15.29
N THR A 167 7.63 -8.15 -16.06
CA THR A 167 8.98 -7.69 -15.75
C THR A 167 9.03 -6.19 -15.98
N SER A 168 9.60 -5.42 -15.06
CA SER A 168 9.80 -3.98 -15.23
C SER A 168 11.26 -3.59 -15.04
N LEU A 169 11.66 -2.52 -15.75
CA LEU A 169 12.90 -1.79 -15.54
C LEU A 169 12.53 -0.37 -15.13
N MET A 170 12.98 0.05 -13.96
CA MET A 170 12.55 1.30 -13.34
C MET A 170 13.76 2.10 -12.85
N PHE A 171 13.70 3.42 -13.05
CA PHE A 171 14.59 4.38 -12.42
C PHE A 171 13.89 4.99 -11.20
N GLY A 172 14.64 5.21 -10.12
CA GLY A 172 14.12 5.76 -8.86
C GLY A 172 14.99 6.88 -8.32
N ILE A 173 14.29 7.83 -7.70
CA ILE A 173 14.90 8.85 -6.85
C ILE A 173 14.43 8.58 -5.43
N GLY A 174 15.38 8.45 -4.52
CA GLY A 174 15.12 8.19 -3.11
C GLY A 174 15.73 9.23 -2.19
N TYR A 175 15.26 9.22 -0.96
CA TYR A 175 15.74 10.10 0.11
C TYR A 175 15.88 9.30 1.41
N GLN A 176 17.03 9.48 2.08
CA GLN A 176 17.27 8.94 3.42
C GLN A 176 16.57 9.82 4.45
N LEU A 177 15.53 9.30 5.06
CA LEU A 177 14.66 10.03 5.98
C LEU A 177 15.40 10.39 7.28
N ASP A 178 16.28 9.51 7.76
CA ASP A 178 17.23 9.82 8.83
C ASP A 178 18.56 10.28 8.25
N ALA A 179 19.14 11.33 8.84
CA ALA A 179 20.43 11.87 8.40
C ALA A 179 21.55 10.85 8.58
N PRO A 180 22.24 10.44 7.50
CA PRO A 180 23.44 9.64 7.64
C PRO A 180 24.64 10.52 8.03
N ASP A 181 25.52 9.99 8.90
CA ASP A 181 26.82 10.62 9.17
C ASP A 181 27.79 10.42 8.00
N THR A 182 27.57 9.32 7.25
CA THR A 182 28.33 8.96 6.06
C THR A 182 27.38 8.48 4.97
N PRO A 183 27.70 8.63 3.67
CA PRO A 183 26.90 8.08 2.58
C PRO A 183 26.76 6.56 2.70
N GLY A 184 25.59 6.04 2.30
CA GLY A 184 25.33 4.59 2.24
C GLY A 184 24.23 4.13 3.17
N PRO A 185 23.84 2.84 3.07
CA PRO A 185 22.85 2.26 3.92
C PRO A 185 23.35 2.16 5.35
N ARG A 186 22.53 2.54 6.31
CA ARG A 186 22.89 2.49 7.72
C ARG A 186 22.72 1.10 8.32
N ASP A 187 23.61 0.80 9.26
CA ASP A 187 23.56 -0.43 10.06
C ASP A 187 22.67 -0.30 11.29
N ARG A 188 22.54 0.90 11.84
CA ARG A 188 21.70 1.21 13.02
C ARG A 188 21.16 2.63 12.94
N ALA A 189 19.88 2.83 13.20
CA ALA A 189 19.40 4.15 13.60
C ALA A 189 19.79 4.41 15.05
N ALA A 190 20.19 5.64 15.36
CA ALA A 190 20.25 6.10 16.73
C ALA A 190 18.88 5.87 17.37
N GLY A 191 18.86 5.14 18.49
CA GLY A 191 17.62 4.72 19.12
C GLY A 191 16.85 5.92 19.68
N ARG A 192 16.08 6.62 18.82
CA ARG A 192 15.05 7.51 19.30
C ARG A 192 13.92 6.68 19.86
N ALA A 193 13.52 6.96 21.08
CA ALA A 193 12.33 6.38 21.69
C ALA A 193 11.16 6.71 20.76
N GLY A 194 10.58 5.69 20.11
CA GLY A 194 9.42 5.89 19.24
C GLY A 194 8.28 6.42 20.09
N ARG A 195 7.67 7.50 19.65
CA ARG A 195 6.54 8.13 20.31
C ARG A 195 5.25 7.43 19.89
N VAL A 196 4.34 7.23 20.83
CA VAL A 196 2.98 6.79 20.53
C VAL A 196 2.23 7.99 19.96
N THR A 197 1.52 7.83 18.86
CA THR A 197 0.70 8.90 18.25
C THR A 197 -0.34 9.39 19.25
N ALA A 198 -0.43 10.69 19.45
CA ALA A 198 -1.50 11.31 20.25
C ALA A 198 -2.85 11.12 19.55
N ASN A 199 -3.94 11.50 20.22
CA ASN A 199 -5.24 11.56 19.57
C ASN A 199 -5.23 12.64 18.48
N GLU A 200 -5.72 12.30 17.29
CA GLU A 200 -5.78 13.19 16.12
C GLU A 200 -7.16 13.07 15.47
N VAL A 201 -7.72 14.20 15.06
CA VAL A 201 -8.91 14.25 14.20
C VAL A 201 -8.50 14.98 12.92
N THR A 202 -8.76 14.37 11.76
CA THR A 202 -8.40 14.92 10.45
C THR A 202 -9.61 14.96 9.54
N ALA A 203 -9.91 16.13 8.97
CA ALA A 203 -10.91 16.32 7.92
C ALA A 203 -10.19 16.39 6.57
N MET A 204 -10.63 15.59 5.61
CA MET A 204 -9.99 15.46 4.29
C MET A 204 -11.01 15.55 3.17
N LEU A 205 -10.57 16.13 2.04
CA LEU A 205 -11.31 16.21 0.79
C LEU A 205 -10.41 15.70 -0.34
N GLY A 206 -11.01 15.19 -1.40
CA GLY A 206 -10.26 14.68 -2.54
C GLY A 206 -11.13 13.98 -3.57
N GLU A 207 -10.54 13.05 -4.27
CA GLU A 207 -11.14 12.37 -5.40
C GLU A 207 -11.28 10.88 -5.13
N THR A 208 -12.44 10.33 -5.49
CA THR A 208 -12.71 8.89 -5.56
C THR A 208 -12.70 8.46 -7.01
N ILE A 209 -11.93 7.43 -7.32
CA ILE A 209 -11.78 6.83 -8.64
C ILE A 209 -12.36 5.43 -8.58
N LEU A 210 -13.39 5.13 -9.37
CA LEU A 210 -13.89 3.77 -9.51
C LEU A 210 -12.95 2.95 -10.40
N ASN A 211 -12.45 1.84 -9.89
CA ASN A 211 -11.60 0.92 -10.63
C ASN A 211 -12.40 0.13 -11.66
N SER A 212 -12.51 0.72 -12.84
CA SER A 212 -13.26 0.22 -13.98
C SER A 212 -12.55 0.61 -15.29
N ARG A 213 -13.01 0.09 -16.42
CA ARG A 213 -12.43 0.42 -17.73
C ARG A 213 -12.40 1.93 -18.04
N ARG A 214 -13.37 2.69 -17.52
CA ARG A 214 -13.49 4.15 -17.77
C ARG A 214 -13.01 5.00 -16.61
N SER A 215 -12.68 4.38 -15.48
CA SER A 215 -12.21 5.02 -14.25
C SER A 215 -12.94 6.34 -13.91
N PRO A 216 -14.29 6.34 -13.82
CA PRO A 216 -15.03 7.56 -13.53
C PRO A 216 -14.70 8.05 -12.12
N THR A 217 -14.69 9.38 -11.95
CA THR A 217 -14.30 10.03 -10.70
C THR A 217 -15.43 10.79 -10.05
N ALA A 218 -15.35 10.95 -8.74
CA ALA A 218 -16.27 11.74 -7.94
C ALA A 218 -15.53 12.48 -6.82
N LEU A 219 -16.07 13.61 -6.36
CA LEU A 219 -15.57 14.27 -5.16
C LEU A 219 -15.87 13.40 -3.94
N GLY A 220 -14.84 13.10 -3.15
CA GLY A 220 -14.91 12.37 -1.91
C GLY A 220 -14.46 13.20 -0.71
N GLY A 221 -14.78 12.73 0.49
CA GLY A 221 -14.35 13.37 1.72
C GLY A 221 -14.32 12.38 2.88
N SER A 222 -13.57 12.70 3.93
CA SER A 222 -13.53 11.86 5.13
C SER A 222 -13.29 12.67 6.40
N LEU A 223 -13.74 12.08 7.51
CA LEU A 223 -13.38 12.48 8.85
C LEU A 223 -12.74 11.29 9.55
N GLU A 224 -11.46 11.40 9.86
CA GLU A 224 -10.66 10.36 10.50
C GLU A 224 -10.34 10.73 11.94
N TYR A 225 -10.60 9.83 12.88
CA TYR A 225 -10.01 9.83 14.21
C TYR A 225 -8.86 8.80 14.21
N ARG A 226 -7.69 9.21 14.70
CA ARG A 226 -6.49 8.36 14.83
C ARG A 226 -5.96 8.40 16.25
N ARG A 227 -5.56 7.24 16.75
CA ARG A 227 -4.92 7.07 18.06
C ARG A 227 -3.80 6.04 17.98
N GLY A 228 -2.66 6.35 18.57
CA GLY A 228 -1.60 5.37 18.81
C GLY A 228 -2.02 4.37 19.87
N ILE A 229 -1.92 3.10 19.55
CA ILE A 229 -2.23 1.99 20.49
C ILE A 229 -0.96 1.31 20.98
N ALA A 230 0.12 1.43 20.24
CA ALA A 230 1.45 0.98 20.62
C ALA A 230 2.51 1.81 19.90
N LYS A 231 3.78 1.61 20.25
CA LYS A 231 4.90 2.16 19.50
C LYS A 231 4.80 1.73 18.04
N TYR A 232 4.72 2.69 17.12
CA TYR A 232 4.60 2.48 15.67
C TYR A 232 3.27 1.87 15.19
N VAL A 233 2.30 1.68 16.08
CA VAL A 233 1.00 1.11 15.71
C VAL A 233 -0.10 2.09 16.07
N ASP A 234 -0.85 2.54 15.06
CA ASP A 234 -2.03 3.38 15.22
C ASP A 234 -3.28 2.58 14.89
N TRP A 235 -4.38 3.03 15.46
CA TRP A 235 -5.73 2.62 15.10
C TRP A 235 -6.50 3.84 14.59
N THR A 236 -7.35 3.64 13.58
CA THR A 236 -8.25 4.68 13.08
C THR A 236 -9.70 4.22 13.01
N ALA A 237 -10.59 5.16 13.21
CA ALA A 237 -11.99 5.11 12.80
C ALA A 237 -12.25 6.27 11.84
N THR A 238 -12.75 5.96 10.63
CA THR A 238 -12.91 6.93 9.56
C THR A 238 -14.30 6.84 8.97
N TYR A 239 -15.07 7.94 8.99
CA TYR A 239 -16.21 8.09 8.10
C TYR A 239 -15.69 8.47 6.72
N LEU A 240 -15.99 7.67 5.70
CA LEU A 240 -15.56 7.86 4.32
C LEU A 240 -16.78 8.07 3.43
N TYR A 241 -16.83 9.22 2.75
CA TYR A 241 -17.78 9.56 1.72
C TYR A 241 -17.09 9.48 0.37
N GLU A 242 -17.51 8.52 -0.47
CA GLU A 242 -16.91 8.24 -1.77
C GLU A 242 -17.58 8.99 -2.92
N GLY A 243 -18.59 9.81 -2.66
CA GLY A 243 -19.22 10.65 -3.65
C GLY A 243 -20.72 10.40 -3.83
N ALA A 244 -21.35 11.31 -4.59
CA ALA A 244 -22.81 11.30 -4.88
C ALA A 244 -23.13 11.19 -6.38
N LYS A 245 -22.13 11.15 -7.27
CA LYS A 245 -22.35 11.09 -8.72
C LYS A 245 -22.72 9.68 -9.19
N GLN A 246 -23.27 9.58 -10.40
CA GLN A 246 -23.87 8.38 -11.00
C GLN A 246 -22.98 7.12 -10.96
N SER A 247 -21.67 7.26 -10.87
CA SER A 247 -20.73 6.14 -10.89
C SER A 247 -20.34 5.61 -9.51
N VAL A 248 -20.30 6.46 -8.48
CA VAL A 248 -19.96 6.08 -7.10
C VAL A 248 -20.89 6.81 -6.16
N ARG A 249 -21.81 6.08 -5.53
CA ARG A 249 -22.72 6.58 -4.48
C ARG A 249 -22.58 5.67 -3.28
N ARG A 250 -21.47 5.80 -2.58
CA ARG A 250 -21.18 4.98 -1.41
C ARG A 250 -20.63 5.84 -0.29
N ASN A 251 -21.02 5.50 0.93
CA ASN A 251 -20.38 5.98 2.13
C ASN A 251 -20.32 4.87 3.18
N GLY A 252 -19.42 5.00 4.12
CA GLY A 252 -19.24 3.98 5.13
C GLY A 252 -18.29 4.39 6.24
N ILE A 253 -18.04 3.44 7.13
CA ILE A 253 -17.09 3.57 8.23
C ILE A 253 -15.97 2.57 8.04
N ALA A 254 -14.73 3.07 8.04
CA ALA A 254 -13.53 2.24 8.05
C ALA A 254 -12.96 2.14 9.46
N SER A 255 -12.46 0.96 9.82
CA SER A 255 -11.61 0.75 10.99
C SER A 255 -10.32 0.07 10.55
N GLN A 256 -9.17 0.70 10.82
CA GLN A 256 -7.89 0.24 10.30
C GLN A 256 -6.82 0.23 11.38
N VAL A 257 -5.88 -0.69 11.24
CA VAL A 257 -4.61 -0.71 11.99
C VAL A 257 -3.51 -0.26 11.03
N TRP A 258 -2.63 0.60 11.52
CA TRP A 258 -1.57 1.24 10.75
C TRP A 258 -0.21 0.98 11.36
N LEU A 259 0.78 0.75 10.52
CA LEU A 259 2.18 0.89 10.86
C LEU A 259 2.61 2.31 10.53
N THR A 260 3.02 3.07 11.53
CA THR A 260 3.38 4.50 11.40
C THR A 260 4.83 4.71 11.79
N ARG A 261 5.56 5.43 10.96
CA ARG A 261 6.94 5.87 11.20
C ARG A 261 7.03 7.38 11.09
N ALA A 262 7.60 8.01 12.10
CA ALA A 262 7.83 9.45 12.13
C ALA A 262 9.33 9.77 11.97
N PHE A 263 9.64 10.86 11.27
CA PHE A 263 10.96 11.30 10.84
C PHE A 263 11.13 12.79 11.04
N LEU A 264 12.37 13.29 10.90
CA LEU A 264 12.71 14.71 10.96
C LEU A 264 12.15 15.38 12.23
N ASP A 265 12.49 14.81 13.38
CA ASP A 265 12.00 15.26 14.69
C ASP A 265 10.46 15.23 14.79
N ASP A 266 9.87 14.14 14.31
CA ASP A 266 8.42 13.89 14.25
C ASP A 266 7.63 14.85 13.34
N LYS A 267 8.28 15.64 12.50
CA LYS A 267 7.60 16.55 11.56
C LYS A 267 6.90 15.81 10.44
N ILE A 268 7.49 14.72 9.94
CA ILE A 268 6.89 13.90 8.87
C ILE A 268 6.55 12.53 9.44
N ALA A 269 5.37 12.01 9.13
CA ALA A 269 5.05 10.61 9.39
C ALA A 269 4.53 9.95 8.12
N LEU A 270 5.05 8.73 7.87
CA LEU A 270 4.56 7.83 6.83
C LEU A 270 3.86 6.65 7.47
N SER A 271 2.73 6.25 6.91
CA SER A 271 1.94 5.15 7.46
C SER A 271 1.42 4.26 6.34
N ALA A 272 1.35 2.95 6.63
CA ALA A 272 0.63 1.96 5.82
C ALA A 272 -0.38 1.25 6.73
N GLY A 273 -1.61 1.11 6.26
CA GLY A 273 -2.70 0.57 7.06
C GLY A 273 -3.61 -0.36 6.27
N ALA A 274 -4.30 -1.23 7.02
CA ALA A 274 -5.32 -2.10 6.47
C ALA A 274 -6.41 -2.35 7.51
N GLY A 275 -7.61 -2.69 7.02
CA GLY A 275 -8.73 -2.95 7.92
C GLY A 275 -10.02 -3.33 7.20
N ALA A 276 -11.13 -3.08 7.89
CA ALA A 276 -12.46 -3.31 7.39
C ALA A 276 -13.18 -1.99 7.06
N TYR A 277 -13.97 -2.01 6.02
CA TYR A 277 -14.85 -0.94 5.61
C TYR A 277 -16.30 -1.42 5.63
N LEU A 278 -17.12 -0.81 6.46
CA LEU A 278 -18.56 -1.08 6.58
C LEU A 278 -19.33 -0.06 5.74
N THR A 279 -19.92 -0.50 4.65
CA THR A 279 -20.80 0.32 3.82
C THR A 279 -22.11 0.62 4.56
N LEU A 280 -22.43 1.91 4.73
CA LEU A 280 -23.68 2.37 5.32
C LEU A 280 -24.77 2.56 4.26
N ASN A 281 -24.43 3.25 3.17
CA ASN A 281 -25.31 3.49 2.04
C ASN A 281 -24.58 3.24 0.73
N GLU A 282 -25.17 2.44 -0.12
CA GLU A 282 -24.73 2.23 -1.49
C GLU A 282 -25.95 2.30 -2.42
N ARG A 283 -25.79 2.98 -3.55
CA ARG A 283 -26.80 3.04 -4.60
C ARG A 283 -26.14 2.70 -5.93
N ASP A 284 -26.84 1.91 -6.73
CA ASP A 284 -26.40 1.62 -8.09
C ASP A 284 -26.45 2.88 -9.00
N ILE A 285 -25.98 2.73 -10.24
CA ILE A 285 -25.99 3.80 -11.26
C ILE A 285 -27.42 4.31 -11.52
N ARG A 286 -28.44 3.54 -11.24
CA ARG A 286 -29.86 3.87 -11.41
C ARG A 286 -30.52 4.41 -10.15
N GLY A 287 -29.75 4.57 -9.06
CA GLY A 287 -30.24 5.08 -7.79
C GLY A 287 -30.99 4.05 -6.94
N ARG A 288 -30.96 2.77 -7.32
CA ARG A 288 -31.53 1.67 -6.54
C ARG A 288 -30.61 1.31 -5.38
N PRO A 289 -31.15 0.78 -4.25
CA PRO A 289 -30.30 0.18 -3.23
C PRO A 289 -29.42 -0.89 -3.90
N GLY A 290 -28.12 -0.86 -3.63
CA GLY A 290 -27.21 -1.87 -4.18
C GLY A 290 -27.64 -3.26 -3.73
N GLU A 291 -27.75 -4.20 -4.64
CA GLU A 291 -27.92 -5.64 -4.34
C GLU A 291 -26.61 -6.23 -3.81
N GLY A 292 -25.91 -5.48 -2.95
CA GLY A 292 -24.59 -5.87 -2.47
C GLY A 292 -24.69 -6.90 -1.35
N ASP A 293 -24.31 -8.13 -1.65
CA ASP A 293 -24.06 -9.21 -0.68
C ASP A 293 -22.94 -8.91 0.33
N GLY A 294 -22.41 -7.69 0.37
CA GLY A 294 -21.24 -7.37 1.17
C GLY A 294 -21.24 -5.98 1.79
N ARG A 295 -21.95 -5.81 2.92
CA ARG A 295 -21.79 -4.58 3.74
C ARG A 295 -20.36 -4.38 4.25
N VAL A 296 -19.55 -5.44 4.30
CA VAL A 296 -18.17 -5.39 4.78
C VAL A 296 -17.19 -5.66 3.64
N SER A 297 -16.34 -4.69 3.37
CA SER A 297 -15.26 -4.73 2.39
C SER A 297 -13.90 -4.61 3.07
N GLY A 298 -12.83 -4.93 2.35
CA GLY A 298 -11.47 -4.63 2.78
C GLY A 298 -11.10 -3.18 2.47
N ILE A 299 -10.20 -2.61 3.26
CA ILE A 299 -9.55 -1.34 2.95
C ILE A 299 -8.05 -1.44 3.22
N ALA A 300 -7.25 -0.98 2.26
CA ALA A 300 -5.80 -0.88 2.37
C ALA A 300 -5.38 0.55 2.04
N SER A 301 -4.46 1.12 2.82
CA SER A 301 -4.17 2.54 2.73
C SER A 301 -2.71 2.87 2.98
N ILE A 302 -2.27 3.96 2.38
CA ILE A 302 -1.02 4.64 2.74
C ILE A 302 -1.33 6.09 3.08
N SER A 303 -0.56 6.69 3.99
CA SER A 303 -0.67 8.12 4.26
C SER A 303 0.69 8.75 4.56
N ALA A 304 0.79 10.03 4.24
CA ALA A 304 1.87 10.91 4.65
C ALA A 304 1.29 12.09 5.41
N SER A 305 1.88 12.48 6.52
CA SER A 305 1.49 13.66 7.26
C SER A 305 2.69 14.56 7.57
N TYR A 306 2.46 15.86 7.57
CA TYR A 306 3.41 16.88 7.97
C TYR A 306 2.85 17.67 9.14
N ARG A 307 3.60 17.79 10.24
CA ARG A 307 3.26 18.55 11.43
C ARG A 307 3.80 19.95 11.32
N PHE A 308 2.93 20.93 11.36
CA PHE A 308 3.29 22.34 11.41
C PHE A 308 3.81 22.72 12.81
N ASP A 309 3.08 22.24 13.83
CA ASP A 309 3.36 22.43 15.24
C ASP A 309 2.89 21.21 16.08
N ASP A 310 2.79 21.35 17.38
CA ASP A 310 2.36 20.29 18.29
C ASP A 310 0.88 19.91 18.14
N ARG A 311 0.06 20.76 17.53
CA ARG A 311 -1.40 20.60 17.42
C ARG A 311 -1.87 20.37 15.98
N TRP A 312 -1.27 21.03 15.00
CA TRP A 312 -1.76 21.04 13.63
C TRP A 312 -0.90 20.20 12.69
N LEU A 313 -1.55 19.49 11.81
CA LEU A 313 -0.91 18.70 10.75
C LEU A 313 -1.68 18.80 9.43
N ALA A 314 -0.97 18.64 8.32
CA ALA A 314 -1.55 18.27 7.03
C ALA A 314 -1.40 16.76 6.83
N ARG A 315 -2.35 16.13 6.15
CA ARG A 315 -2.32 14.71 5.80
C ARG A 315 -2.77 14.51 4.37
N VAL A 316 -2.07 13.63 3.67
CA VAL A 316 -2.50 13.04 2.39
C VAL A 316 -2.69 11.55 2.62
N THR A 317 -3.80 11.00 2.14
CA THR A 317 -4.12 9.57 2.28
C THR A 317 -4.60 9.03 0.95
N TRP A 318 -4.13 7.86 0.60
CA TRP A 318 -4.68 7.04 -0.48
C TRP A 318 -5.28 5.78 0.12
N ASN A 319 -6.59 5.64 -0.02
CA ASN A 319 -7.35 4.48 0.44
C ASN A 319 -7.79 3.67 -0.77
N ARG A 320 -7.56 2.37 -0.76
CA ARG A 320 -8.15 1.41 -1.68
C ARG A 320 -9.22 0.62 -0.95
N VAL A 321 -10.49 0.81 -1.33
CA VAL A 321 -11.59 -0.02 -0.89
C VAL A 321 -11.73 -1.21 -1.83
N VAL A 322 -11.67 -2.42 -1.28
CA VAL A 322 -11.63 -3.69 -2.01
C VAL A 322 -12.93 -4.43 -1.77
N THR A 323 -13.75 -4.57 -2.80
CA THR A 323 -15.07 -5.17 -2.75
C THR A 323 -15.08 -6.58 -3.36
N ARG A 324 -16.16 -7.33 -3.13
CA ARG A 324 -16.36 -8.65 -3.74
C ARG A 324 -17.33 -8.60 -4.95
N TYR A 325 -17.75 -7.39 -5.33
CA TYR A 325 -18.80 -7.16 -6.33
C TYR A 325 -18.37 -6.14 -7.40
N ASP A 326 -17.10 -6.13 -7.76
CA ASP A 326 -16.53 -5.32 -8.85
C ASP A 326 -16.76 -3.81 -8.71
N ARG A 327 -16.64 -3.30 -7.48
CA ARG A 327 -16.79 -1.87 -7.13
C ARG A 327 -15.62 -1.35 -6.31
N ASP A 328 -14.42 -1.78 -6.65
CA ASP A 328 -13.21 -1.27 -6.01
C ASP A 328 -13.02 0.22 -6.33
N THR A 329 -12.59 0.97 -5.33
CA THR A 329 -12.32 2.40 -5.47
C THR A 329 -10.97 2.77 -4.90
N ASP A 330 -10.32 3.73 -5.54
CA ASP A 330 -9.22 4.50 -4.98
C ASP A 330 -9.75 5.85 -4.50
N VAL A 331 -9.44 6.20 -3.25
CA VAL A 331 -9.85 7.47 -2.66
C VAL A 331 -8.61 8.21 -2.22
N ILE A 332 -8.24 9.24 -3.00
CA ILE A 332 -7.05 10.07 -2.76
C ILE A 332 -7.51 11.39 -2.17
N GLN A 333 -7.07 11.69 -0.96
CA GLN A 333 -7.54 12.84 -0.19
C GLN A 333 -6.40 13.57 0.49
N ALA A 334 -6.58 14.88 0.66
CA ALA A 334 -5.72 15.72 1.49
C ALA A 334 -6.55 16.54 2.47
N GLY A 335 -5.99 16.86 3.62
CA GLY A 335 -6.71 17.62 4.63
C GLY A 335 -5.86 18.08 5.79
N LEU A 336 -6.54 18.71 6.75
CA LEU A 336 -5.95 19.24 7.96
C LEU A 336 -6.43 18.45 9.18
N GLY A 337 -5.53 18.21 10.09
CA GLY A 337 -5.79 17.52 11.35
C GLY A 337 -5.37 18.31 12.57
N TYR A 338 -6.07 18.02 13.66
CA TYR A 338 -5.81 18.59 14.98
C TYR A 338 -5.49 17.47 15.97
N ARG A 339 -4.50 17.71 16.82
CA ARG A 339 -3.98 16.80 17.85
C ARG A 339 -4.33 17.32 19.23
N PHE A 340 -4.73 16.41 20.13
CA PHE A 340 -5.13 16.73 21.49
C PHE A 340 -4.81 15.60 22.48
#